data_bcfa3e8b6cadc24a82054f330b27b4ce
#
_entry.id   bcfa3e8b6cadc24a82054f330b27b4ce
#
_cell.length_a   1.000
_cell.length_b   1.000
_cell.length_c   1.000
_cell.angle_alpha   90.00
_cell.angle_beta   90.00
_cell.angle_gamma   90.00
#
_symmetry.space_group_name_H-M   'P 1'
#
loop_
_entity.id
_entity.type
_entity.pdbx_description
1 polymer ?
#
loop_
_entity_poly.entity_id
_entity_poly.type
_entity_poly.pdbx_seq_one_letter_code
_entity_poly.pdbx_strand_id
1 'polypeptide(L)'
;MTTKIEDCAKGIGKSYSGLVAEGVIPNKSLQFQFKGDDEPYMSIEDGLSLGFSEGKILQHVYVTLLKTVEGTKEYKGPLPEPLVKQINQSWVRERFGAPVDSKGPVTLPVLGKKGGWDAYSLDPKVYGSVRMIFQYTESLAVNVIHFKQQ
;
A
#
# COMPACT_ATOMS: atom_id res chain seq x y z
N MET A 1 2.06 18.17 -10.47
CA MET A 1 1.77 16.86 -11.07
C MET A 1 1.89 15.77 -10.00
N THR A 2 0.87 14.94 -9.87
CA THR A 2 0.86 13.87 -8.87
C THR A 2 1.38 12.56 -9.47
N THR A 3 1.90 11.69 -8.61
CA THR A 3 2.30 10.35 -9.04
C THR A 3 1.06 9.45 -9.12
N LYS A 4 1.19 8.33 -9.81
CA LYS A 4 0.14 7.32 -9.87
C LYS A 4 -0.22 6.81 -8.48
N ILE A 5 0.78 6.64 -7.60
CA ILE A 5 0.56 6.21 -6.22
C ILE A 5 -0.29 7.23 -5.46
N GLU A 6 0.02 8.52 -5.57
CA GLU A 6 -0.77 9.57 -4.92
C GLU A 6 -2.22 9.56 -5.40
N ASP A 7 -2.41 9.44 -6.71
CA ASP A 7 -3.76 9.42 -7.28
C ASP A 7 -4.57 8.22 -6.79
N CYS A 8 -3.93 7.05 -6.69
CA CYS A 8 -4.58 5.87 -6.13
C CYS A 8 -4.89 6.03 -4.65
N ALA A 9 -3.96 6.57 -3.86
CA ALA A 9 -4.17 6.79 -2.43
C ALA A 9 -5.30 7.79 -2.17
N LYS A 10 -5.39 8.85 -2.98
CA LYS A 10 -6.49 9.81 -2.90
C LYS A 10 -7.83 9.20 -3.31
N GLY A 11 -7.78 8.11 -4.06
CA GLY A 11 -8.97 7.39 -4.50
C GLY A 11 -9.55 6.44 -3.46
N ILE A 12 -8.86 6.23 -2.33
CA ILE A 12 -9.37 5.36 -1.27
C ILE A 12 -10.69 5.92 -0.73
N GLY A 13 -11.69 5.06 -0.63
CA GLY A 13 -13.05 5.45 -0.24
C GLY A 13 -13.98 5.66 -1.43
N LYS A 14 -13.46 5.69 -2.65
CA LYS A 14 -14.25 5.85 -3.87
C LYS A 14 -14.56 4.49 -4.50
N SER A 15 -15.62 4.45 -5.30
CA SER A 15 -16.02 3.22 -5.97
C SER A 15 -15.14 2.92 -7.18
N TYR A 16 -15.07 1.63 -7.54
CA TYR A 16 -14.39 1.19 -8.75
C TYR A 16 -14.87 1.97 -9.99
N SER A 17 -16.19 2.05 -10.17
CA SER A 17 -16.76 2.75 -11.33
C SER A 17 -16.42 4.23 -11.34
N GLY A 18 -16.42 4.89 -10.18
CA GLY A 18 -16.04 6.30 -10.06
C GLY A 18 -14.58 6.52 -10.43
N LEU A 19 -13.69 5.64 -9.97
CA LEU A 19 -12.25 5.74 -10.26
C LEU A 19 -11.95 5.51 -11.74
N VAL A 20 -12.66 4.58 -12.38
CA VAL A 20 -12.54 4.36 -13.82
C VAL A 20 -13.02 5.60 -14.59
N ALA A 21 -14.18 6.16 -14.19
CA ALA A 21 -14.74 7.34 -14.83
C ALA A 21 -13.82 8.56 -14.71
N GLU A 22 -13.11 8.69 -13.58
CA GLU A 22 -12.16 9.78 -13.37
C GLU A 22 -10.81 9.54 -14.05
N GLY A 23 -10.59 8.35 -14.62
CA GLY A 23 -9.32 8.01 -15.25
C GLY A 23 -8.20 7.67 -14.28
N VAL A 24 -8.52 7.44 -13.00
CA VAL A 24 -7.51 7.09 -11.98
C VAL A 24 -7.01 5.67 -12.19
N ILE A 25 -7.91 4.76 -12.53
CA ILE A 25 -7.58 3.35 -12.77
C ILE A 25 -8.10 2.91 -14.14
N PRO A 26 -7.46 1.89 -14.74
CA PRO A 26 -7.93 1.37 -16.01
C PRO A 26 -9.25 0.60 -15.87
N ASN A 27 -10.01 0.53 -16.95
CA ASN A 27 -11.25 -0.25 -17.00
C ASN A 27 -10.91 -1.72 -17.23
N LYS A 28 -10.43 -2.38 -16.18
CA LYS A 28 -10.09 -3.81 -16.18
C LYS A 28 -10.99 -4.53 -15.19
N SER A 29 -11.27 -5.79 -15.45
CA SER A 29 -12.02 -6.62 -14.52
C SER A 29 -11.27 -6.78 -13.20
N LEU A 30 -11.99 -6.69 -12.09
CA LEU A 30 -11.43 -6.99 -10.78
C LEU A 30 -11.23 -8.50 -10.67
N GLN A 31 -10.20 -8.89 -9.94
CA GLN A 31 -9.83 -10.30 -9.77
C GLN A 31 -10.00 -10.71 -8.31
N PHE A 32 -10.09 -12.02 -8.08
CA PHE A 32 -10.17 -12.59 -6.75
C PHE A 32 -9.01 -13.57 -6.58
N GLN A 33 -8.39 -13.57 -5.39
CA GLN A 33 -7.24 -14.44 -5.11
C GLN A 33 -7.63 -15.91 -5.07
N PHE A 34 -8.84 -16.20 -4.62
CA PHE A 34 -9.34 -17.56 -4.54
C PHE A 34 -10.86 -17.57 -4.64
N LYS A 35 -11.41 -18.74 -4.96
CA LYS A 35 -12.85 -18.92 -5.09
C LYS A 35 -13.52 -18.67 -3.72
N GLY A 36 -14.56 -17.85 -3.72
CA GLY A 36 -15.27 -17.48 -2.49
C GLY A 36 -14.75 -16.24 -1.79
N ASP A 37 -13.63 -15.68 -2.27
CA ASP A 37 -13.10 -14.41 -1.79
C ASP A 37 -14.08 -13.30 -2.19
N ASP A 38 -14.43 -12.44 -1.24
CA ASP A 38 -15.36 -11.32 -1.49
C ASP A 38 -14.65 -9.97 -1.56
N GLU A 39 -13.31 -9.95 -1.44
CA GLU A 39 -12.51 -8.73 -1.52
C GLU A 39 -11.66 -8.74 -2.80
N PRO A 40 -12.19 -8.18 -3.90
CA PRO A 40 -11.48 -8.21 -5.16
C PRO A 40 -10.26 -7.28 -5.17
N TYR A 41 -9.34 -7.55 -6.09
CA TYR A 41 -8.13 -6.74 -6.24
C TYR A 41 -7.87 -6.42 -7.72
N MET A 42 -6.98 -5.46 -7.94
CA MET A 42 -6.51 -5.10 -9.28
C MET A 42 -5.01 -4.84 -9.22
N SER A 43 -4.26 -5.48 -10.10
CA SER A 43 -2.85 -5.12 -10.29
C SER A 43 -2.79 -4.03 -11.36
N ILE A 44 -2.25 -2.87 -10.98
CA ILE A 44 -2.10 -1.73 -11.91
C ILE A 44 -0.87 -1.94 -12.77
N GLU A 45 0.24 -2.26 -12.13
CA GLU A 45 1.51 -2.59 -12.78
C GLU A 45 2.39 -3.33 -11.78
N ASP A 46 3.58 -3.74 -12.19
CA ASP A 46 4.50 -4.45 -11.30
C ASP A 46 4.68 -3.68 -9.99
N GLY A 47 4.44 -4.35 -8.88
CA GLY A 47 4.62 -3.77 -7.56
C GLY A 47 3.56 -2.77 -7.10
N LEU A 48 2.52 -2.54 -7.88
CA LEU A 48 1.42 -1.64 -7.51
C LEU A 48 0.08 -2.33 -7.68
N SER A 49 -0.60 -2.59 -6.56
CA SER A 49 -1.90 -3.25 -6.57
C SER A 49 -2.90 -2.56 -5.65
N LEU A 50 -4.16 -2.78 -5.93
CA LEU A 50 -5.28 -2.17 -5.23
C LEU A 50 -6.16 -3.26 -4.63
N GLY A 51 -6.70 -3.01 -3.43
CA GLY A 51 -7.67 -3.90 -2.80
C GLY A 51 -8.99 -3.19 -2.60
N PHE A 52 -10.09 -3.86 -2.95
CA PHE A 52 -11.44 -3.32 -2.86
C PHE A 52 -12.26 -4.11 -1.86
N SER A 53 -13.29 -3.48 -1.30
CA SER A 53 -14.28 -4.16 -0.48
C SER A 53 -15.21 -4.99 -1.38
N GLU A 54 -16.06 -5.80 -0.76
CA GLU A 54 -17.12 -6.53 -1.46
C GLU A 54 -17.99 -5.57 -2.28
N GLY A 55 -18.26 -4.38 -1.76
CA GLY A 55 -19.02 -3.33 -2.46
C GLY A 55 -18.22 -2.57 -3.52
N LYS A 56 -16.99 -3.01 -3.82
CA LYS A 56 -16.11 -2.40 -4.82
C LYS A 56 -15.70 -0.96 -4.48
N ILE A 57 -15.48 -0.71 -3.20
CA ILE A 57 -14.92 0.55 -2.72
C ILE A 57 -13.42 0.33 -2.49
N LEU A 58 -12.59 1.22 -3.00
CA LEU A 58 -11.14 1.10 -2.83
C LEU A 58 -10.77 1.30 -1.36
N GLN A 59 -10.09 0.30 -0.79
CA GLN A 59 -9.68 0.33 0.62
C GLN A 59 -8.18 0.24 0.82
N HIS A 60 -7.45 -0.35 -0.12
CA HIS A 60 -6.03 -0.63 0.02
C HIS A 60 -5.26 -0.30 -1.23
N VAL A 61 -4.08 0.31 -1.06
CA VAL A 61 -3.09 0.48 -2.13
C VAL A 61 -1.78 -0.11 -1.60
N TYR A 62 -1.20 -1.06 -2.33
CA TYR A 62 0.05 -1.72 -1.95
C TYR A 62 1.14 -1.38 -2.93
N VAL A 63 2.27 -0.90 -2.40
CA VAL A 63 3.47 -0.60 -3.20
C VAL A 63 4.60 -1.49 -2.69
N THR A 64 5.09 -2.39 -3.54
CA THR A 64 6.18 -3.29 -3.19
C THR A 64 7.51 -2.63 -3.53
N LEU A 65 8.30 -2.30 -2.53
CA LEU A 65 9.63 -1.70 -2.71
C LEU A 65 10.71 -2.77 -2.82
N LEU A 66 10.58 -3.85 -2.03
CA LEU A 66 11.52 -4.96 -2.05
C LEU A 66 10.75 -6.26 -2.20
N LYS A 67 11.21 -7.10 -3.12
CA LYS A 67 10.65 -8.43 -3.30
C LYS A 67 11.14 -9.32 -2.14
N THR A 68 10.20 -9.79 -1.34
CA THR A 68 10.49 -10.69 -0.22
C THR A 68 9.78 -12.05 -0.35
N VAL A 69 8.86 -12.15 -1.31
CA VAL A 69 8.08 -13.37 -1.57
C VAL A 69 8.25 -13.75 -3.02
N GLU A 70 8.44 -15.04 -3.28
CA GLU A 70 8.56 -15.58 -4.63
C GLU A 70 7.31 -15.21 -5.45
N GLY A 71 7.53 -14.80 -6.70
CA GLY A 71 6.45 -14.42 -7.60
C GLY A 71 6.01 -12.96 -7.52
N THR A 72 6.46 -12.21 -6.51
CA THR A 72 6.17 -10.78 -6.42
C THR A 72 7.18 -9.97 -7.24
N LYS A 73 6.79 -8.77 -7.62
CA LYS A 73 7.64 -7.86 -8.39
C LYS A 73 7.70 -6.51 -7.70
N GLU A 74 8.83 -5.84 -7.88
CA GLU A 74 9.05 -4.51 -7.30
C GLU A 74 8.48 -3.43 -8.20
N TYR A 75 7.96 -2.38 -7.58
CA TYR A 75 7.48 -1.21 -8.29
C TYR A 75 8.64 -0.44 -8.91
N LYS A 76 8.54 -0.10 -10.18
CA LYS A 76 9.60 0.59 -10.93
C LYS A 76 9.28 2.05 -11.22
N GLY A 77 8.07 2.48 -10.94
CA GLY A 77 7.64 3.83 -11.26
C GLY A 77 8.06 4.89 -10.25
N PRO A 78 7.67 6.13 -10.47
CA PRO A 78 8.01 7.23 -9.56
C PRO A 78 7.27 7.12 -8.23
N LEU A 79 7.96 7.46 -7.15
CA LEU A 79 7.38 7.49 -5.80
C LEU A 79 7.03 8.92 -5.42
N PRO A 80 5.95 9.12 -4.64
CA PRO A 80 5.63 10.46 -4.15
C PRO A 80 6.70 10.93 -3.17
N GLU A 81 7.07 12.21 -3.24
CA GLU A 81 8.03 12.78 -2.30
C GLU A 81 7.49 12.70 -0.87
N PRO A 82 8.33 12.48 0.12
CA PRO A 82 9.79 12.31 0.09
C PRO A 82 10.26 10.86 -0.09
N LEU A 83 9.38 9.95 -0.47
CA LEU A 83 9.68 8.51 -0.54
C LEU A 83 10.72 8.20 -1.61
N VAL A 84 11.63 7.29 -1.28
CA VAL A 84 12.63 6.73 -2.21
C VAL A 84 12.61 5.21 -2.06
N LYS A 85 13.27 4.49 -2.97
CA LYS A 85 13.15 3.03 -3.02
C LYS A 85 13.86 2.29 -1.90
N GLN A 86 14.99 2.81 -1.44
CA GLN A 86 15.79 2.13 -0.42
C GLN A 86 15.68 2.88 0.90
N ILE A 87 14.73 2.46 1.71
CA ILE A 87 14.44 3.08 3.01
C ILE A 87 14.32 2.00 4.08
N ASN A 88 14.52 2.42 5.33
CA ASN A 88 14.42 1.54 6.48
C ASN A 88 13.68 2.25 7.62
N GLN A 89 13.49 1.54 8.73
CA GLN A 89 12.76 2.09 9.87
C GLN A 89 13.38 3.40 10.39
N SER A 90 14.70 3.48 10.47
CA SER A 90 15.37 4.70 10.95
C SER A 90 15.06 5.89 10.03
N TRP A 91 15.12 5.68 8.72
CA TRP A 91 14.79 6.70 7.74
C TRP A 91 13.34 7.16 7.90
N VAL A 92 12.41 6.19 8.06
CA VAL A 92 10.98 6.47 8.20
C VAL A 92 10.72 7.32 9.44
N ARG A 93 11.26 6.91 10.59
CA ARG A 93 11.02 7.59 11.86
C ARG A 93 11.70 8.95 11.92
N GLU A 94 12.85 9.10 11.29
CA GLU A 94 13.53 10.39 11.20
C GLU A 94 12.73 11.37 10.33
N ARG A 95 12.16 10.88 9.23
CA ARG A 95 11.44 11.73 8.26
C ARG A 95 10.00 12.04 8.71
N PHE A 96 9.31 11.08 9.29
CA PHE A 96 7.89 11.20 9.61
C PHE A 96 7.61 11.34 11.12
N GLY A 97 8.62 11.14 11.94
CA GLY A 97 8.47 11.24 13.40
C GLY A 97 7.94 9.95 14.02
N ALA A 98 7.28 10.09 15.18
CA ALA A 98 6.71 8.95 15.88
C ALA A 98 5.46 8.45 15.15
N PRO A 99 5.32 7.13 14.92
CA PRO A 99 4.12 6.61 14.29
C PRO A 99 2.89 6.74 15.19
N VAL A 100 1.71 6.81 14.59
CA VAL A 100 0.45 6.84 15.34
C VAL A 100 0.08 5.44 15.85
N ASP A 101 0.63 4.41 15.22
CA ASP A 101 0.48 3.03 15.64
C ASP A 101 1.68 2.25 15.09
N SER A 102 2.05 1.18 15.77
CA SER A 102 3.19 0.37 15.35
C SER A 102 3.12 -1.04 15.90
N LYS A 103 3.85 -1.95 15.27
CA LYS A 103 4.05 -3.30 15.76
C LYS A 103 5.52 -3.64 15.60
N GLY A 104 6.11 -4.20 16.65
CA GLY A 104 7.52 -4.62 16.63
C GLY A 104 7.74 -5.91 15.87
N PRO A 105 8.99 -6.35 15.80
CA PRO A 105 9.34 -7.60 15.12
C PRO A 105 8.58 -8.79 15.69
N VAL A 106 8.21 -9.72 14.80
CA VAL A 106 7.44 -10.92 15.16
C VAL A 106 7.88 -12.09 14.30
N THR A 107 7.81 -13.30 14.85
CA THR A 107 8.04 -14.54 14.11
C THR A 107 6.70 -15.20 13.87
N LEU A 108 6.34 -15.39 12.60
CA LEU A 108 5.07 -16.01 12.22
C LEU A 108 5.31 -17.45 11.76
N PRO A 109 4.41 -18.40 12.10
CA PRO A 109 4.51 -19.76 11.57
C PRO A 109 4.53 -19.74 10.04
N VAL A 110 5.41 -20.55 9.45
CA VAL A 110 5.57 -20.69 8.00
C VAL A 110 6.17 -19.43 7.33
N LEU A 111 5.66 -18.24 7.68
CA LEU A 111 6.09 -16.96 7.04
C LEU A 111 7.43 -16.45 7.56
N GLY A 112 7.88 -16.93 8.74
CA GLY A 112 9.16 -16.55 9.30
C GLY A 112 9.17 -15.21 10.02
N LYS A 113 10.35 -14.62 10.12
CA LYS A 113 10.57 -13.38 10.87
C LYS A 113 10.16 -12.15 10.06
N LYS A 114 9.39 -11.27 10.69
CA LYS A 114 8.96 -9.99 10.12
C LYS A 114 9.45 -8.87 11.03
N GLY A 115 9.73 -7.72 10.46
CA GLY A 115 10.22 -6.56 11.20
C GLY A 115 9.13 -5.70 11.82
N GLY A 116 7.87 -6.06 11.65
CA GLY A 116 6.74 -5.27 12.12
C GLY A 116 6.37 -4.16 11.14
N TRP A 117 5.72 -3.13 11.65
CA TRP A 117 5.27 -2.02 10.81
C TRP A 117 5.08 -0.75 11.65
N ASP A 118 5.13 0.40 10.96
CA ASP A 118 4.79 1.71 11.51
C ASP A 118 3.69 2.33 10.66
N ALA A 119 2.69 2.93 11.31
CA ALA A 119 1.57 3.57 10.63
C ALA A 119 1.54 5.07 10.91
N TYR A 120 1.20 5.83 9.88
CA TYR A 120 1.08 7.29 9.94
C TYR A 120 -0.23 7.72 9.32
N SER A 121 -0.91 8.69 9.95
CA SER A 121 -2.12 9.28 9.36
C SER A 121 -1.70 10.30 8.30
N LEU A 122 -2.32 10.23 7.14
CA LEU A 122 -2.12 11.23 6.09
C LEU A 122 -3.03 12.43 6.32
N ASP A 123 -2.73 13.55 5.65
CA ASP A 123 -3.53 14.77 5.76
C ASP A 123 -4.97 14.48 5.29
N PRO A 124 -5.97 14.54 6.17
CA PRO A 124 -7.35 14.22 5.79
C PRO A 124 -7.94 15.21 4.78
N LYS A 125 -7.40 16.40 4.70
CA LYS A 125 -7.85 17.40 3.70
C LYS A 125 -7.44 17.00 2.29
N VAL A 126 -6.39 16.21 2.15
CA VAL A 126 -5.85 15.77 0.86
C VAL A 126 -6.29 14.35 0.52
N TYR A 127 -6.21 13.43 1.50
CA TYR A 127 -6.41 12.00 1.27
C TYR A 127 -7.70 11.45 1.88
N GLY A 128 -8.39 12.20 2.72
CA GLY A 128 -9.48 11.66 3.53
C GLY A 128 -8.93 10.82 4.68
N SER A 129 -9.70 9.85 5.16
CA SER A 129 -9.27 8.99 6.28
C SER A 129 -8.39 7.85 5.77
N VAL A 130 -7.11 8.13 5.61
CA VAL A 130 -6.13 7.17 5.07
C VAL A 130 -4.90 7.11 5.96
N ARG A 131 -4.42 5.90 6.23
CA ARG A 131 -3.13 5.65 6.88
C ARG A 131 -2.12 5.16 5.86
N MET A 132 -0.88 5.58 6.04
CA MET A 132 0.25 5.05 5.30
C MET A 132 1.05 4.16 6.24
N ILE A 133 1.19 2.88 5.88
CA ILE A 133 1.83 1.88 6.73
C ILE A 133 3.10 1.39 6.05
N PHE A 134 4.22 1.48 6.75
CA PHE A 134 5.51 0.95 6.30
C PHE A 134 5.69 -0.43 6.92
N GLN A 135 5.77 -1.46 6.09
CA GLN A 135 6.03 -2.82 6.54
C GLN A 135 7.52 -3.10 6.41
N TYR A 136 8.09 -3.71 7.44
CA TYR A 136 9.53 -3.95 7.53
C TYR A 136 9.89 -5.42 7.40
N THR A 137 11.06 -5.66 6.80
CA THR A 137 11.70 -6.97 6.80
C THR A 137 12.35 -7.22 8.16
N GLU A 138 12.89 -8.42 8.36
CA GLU A 138 13.64 -8.75 9.59
C GLU A 138 14.76 -7.75 9.85
N SER A 139 15.43 -7.25 8.80
CA SER A 139 16.50 -6.26 8.91
C SER A 139 16.00 -4.82 9.01
N LEU A 140 14.68 -4.64 9.14
CA LEU A 140 14.00 -3.33 9.25
C LEU A 140 14.07 -2.48 7.98
N ALA A 141 14.31 -3.10 6.83
CA ALA A 141 14.14 -2.43 5.54
C ALA A 141 12.65 -2.40 5.19
N VAL A 142 12.21 -1.33 4.55
CA VAL A 142 10.80 -1.24 4.10
C VAL A 142 10.64 -2.10 2.85
N ASN A 143 9.77 -3.10 2.92
CA ASN A 143 9.48 -3.94 1.76
C ASN A 143 8.15 -3.58 1.08
N VAL A 144 7.18 -3.09 1.84
CA VAL A 144 5.87 -2.69 1.30
C VAL A 144 5.43 -1.39 1.96
N ILE A 145 4.87 -0.48 1.16
CA ILE A 145 4.14 0.67 1.67
C ILE A 145 2.66 0.39 1.38
N HIS A 146 1.86 0.41 2.42
CA HIS A 146 0.44 0.08 2.36
C HIS A 146 -0.40 1.28 2.76
N PHE A 147 -1.17 1.82 1.82
CA PHE A 147 -2.15 2.86 2.11
C PHE A 147 -3.47 2.18 2.41
N LYS A 148 -4.07 2.52 3.51
CA LYS A 148 -5.27 1.82 4.01
C LYS A 148 -6.32 2.81 4.50
N GLN A 149 -7.58 2.54 4.18
CA GLN A 149 -8.70 3.30 4.71
C GLN A 149 -8.77 3.10 6.23
N GLN A 150 -8.92 4.17 6.96
CA GLN A 150 -9.08 4.12 8.42
C GLN A 150 -10.50 3.78 8.80
#